data_f10a9049d33950b7d06125e101b565f4
#
_entry.id   f10a9049d33950b7d06125e101b565f4
#
_cell.length_a   1.000
_cell.length_b   1.000
_cell.length_c   1.000
_cell.angle_alpha   90.00
_cell.angle_beta   90.00
_cell.angle_gamma   90.00
#
_symmetry.space_group_name_H-M   'P 1'
#
loop_
_entity.id
_entity.type
_entity.pdbx_description
1 polymer ?
#
loop_
_entity_poly.entity_id
_entity_poly.type
_entity_poly.pdbx_seq_one_letter_code
_entity_poly.pdbx_strand_id
1 'polypeptide(L)'
;MGNSPTTTGQHVDFVYDVVTWISIFFFVLVVTLMVTFVVKYRARPGHTEQPSPSHNNALEIIWSVIPVLLLALIFFMSFTLFMDMRTPPADAYEIRVVASKWNFNFVYPNGASSDVLHVPPNRPIRLKQESRDVIHSLYIPAFRAKMDCVPGRYTYQWFEATEPGSYDLFCAEYCGRDHSNMNSIVVVHQDDAAFQEQLNKLSTPPAYPPDWGKELWAKKGCKACHTDDGSSIAGGGPSWKDVYDPAKPKTFVGGDSIDPSDIPAMDNYVMESIRKPQAKIRAGYESVKMSAYPPSLVSNEEVNAITAYMKELAGKYDGPSREEAEAAAEAAENGEQDASTDTAETDSPETDKPETDAPEAGDQQ
;
A
#
# COMPACT_ATOMS: atom_id res chain seq x y z
N MET A 1 -1.43 3.55 -25.05
CA MET A 1 -1.15 3.83 -23.63
C MET A 1 0.35 4.17 -23.52
N GLY A 2 0.76 4.98 -22.51
CA GLY A 2 2.19 5.12 -22.21
C GLY A 2 2.73 3.78 -21.69
N ASN A 3 4.03 3.52 -21.88
CA ASN A 3 4.66 2.29 -21.40
C ASN A 3 4.56 2.23 -19.88
N SER A 4 4.22 1.05 -19.35
CA SER A 4 4.23 0.82 -17.90
C SER A 4 5.68 0.82 -17.37
N PRO A 5 5.95 1.44 -16.22
CA PRO A 5 7.25 1.43 -15.57
C PRO A 5 7.54 0.11 -14.80
N THR A 6 6.86 -0.98 -15.14
CA THR A 6 7.05 -2.30 -14.52
C THR A 6 7.16 -3.39 -15.58
N THR A 7 7.90 -4.46 -15.28
CA THR A 7 8.08 -5.61 -16.19
C THR A 7 6.75 -6.27 -16.54
N THR A 8 5.93 -6.57 -15.57
CA THR A 8 4.59 -7.18 -15.75
C THR A 8 3.62 -6.25 -16.49
N GLY A 9 3.66 -4.95 -16.17
CA GLY A 9 2.78 -3.97 -16.80
C GLY A 9 3.08 -3.77 -18.29
N GLN A 10 4.34 -3.87 -18.72
CA GLN A 10 4.71 -3.82 -20.13
C GLN A 10 4.12 -5.01 -20.91
N HIS A 11 4.11 -6.19 -20.32
CA HIS A 11 3.45 -7.36 -20.92
C HIS A 11 1.93 -7.19 -21.02
N VAL A 12 1.29 -6.57 -20.01
CA VAL A 12 -0.14 -6.21 -20.07
C VAL A 12 -0.41 -5.26 -21.23
N ASP A 13 0.40 -4.21 -21.37
CA ASP A 13 0.27 -3.23 -22.46
C ASP A 13 0.41 -3.90 -23.83
N PHE A 14 1.37 -4.81 -24.00
CA PHE A 14 1.54 -5.57 -25.25
C PHE A 14 0.30 -6.41 -25.60
N VAL A 15 -0.23 -7.19 -24.65
CA VAL A 15 -1.45 -7.99 -24.89
C VAL A 15 -2.65 -7.09 -25.19
N TYR A 16 -2.79 -5.98 -24.48
CA TYR A 16 -3.82 -4.99 -24.73
C TYR A 16 -3.75 -4.42 -26.14
N ASP A 17 -2.56 -4.05 -26.60
CA ASP A 17 -2.37 -3.50 -27.95
C ASP A 17 -2.71 -4.53 -29.04
N VAL A 18 -2.29 -5.79 -28.88
CA VAL A 18 -2.68 -6.87 -29.81
C VAL A 18 -4.19 -7.02 -29.90
N VAL A 19 -4.88 -7.11 -28.75
CA VAL A 19 -6.35 -7.22 -28.71
C VAL A 19 -7.01 -6.00 -29.33
N THR A 20 -6.49 -4.80 -29.06
CA THR A 20 -7.01 -3.55 -29.60
C THR A 20 -6.92 -3.52 -31.13
N TRP A 21 -5.78 -3.87 -31.70
CA TRP A 21 -5.60 -3.89 -33.15
C TRP A 21 -6.46 -4.93 -33.85
N ILE A 22 -6.60 -6.13 -33.27
CA ILE A 22 -7.53 -7.14 -33.76
C ILE A 22 -8.97 -6.58 -33.73
N SER A 23 -9.39 -5.94 -32.64
CA SER A 23 -10.71 -5.35 -32.50
C SER A 23 -10.97 -4.25 -33.52
N ILE A 24 -10.02 -3.34 -33.73
CA ILE A 24 -10.10 -2.28 -34.74
C ILE A 24 -10.26 -2.87 -36.14
N PHE A 25 -9.46 -3.89 -36.49
CA PHE A 25 -9.55 -4.55 -37.77
C PHE A 25 -10.93 -5.12 -38.02
N PHE A 26 -11.48 -5.91 -37.08
CA PHE A 26 -12.81 -6.49 -37.23
C PHE A 26 -13.93 -5.44 -37.21
N PHE A 27 -13.81 -4.41 -36.41
CA PHE A 27 -14.75 -3.30 -36.40
C PHE A 27 -14.83 -2.61 -37.77
N VAL A 28 -13.67 -2.24 -38.33
CA VAL A 28 -13.62 -1.61 -39.67
C VAL A 28 -14.14 -2.55 -40.74
N LEU A 29 -13.77 -3.82 -40.71
CA LEU A 29 -14.24 -4.83 -41.67
C LEU A 29 -15.78 -4.96 -41.63
N VAL A 30 -16.34 -5.18 -40.45
CA VAL A 30 -17.80 -5.40 -40.30
C VAL A 30 -18.59 -4.16 -40.68
N VAL A 31 -18.16 -2.97 -40.22
CA VAL A 31 -18.84 -1.71 -40.56
C VAL A 31 -18.74 -1.43 -42.06
N THR A 32 -17.59 -1.66 -42.67
CA THR A 32 -17.42 -1.48 -44.12
C THR A 32 -18.34 -2.42 -44.94
N LEU A 33 -18.36 -3.70 -44.56
CA LEU A 33 -19.26 -4.68 -45.23
C LEU A 33 -20.71 -4.28 -45.01
N MET A 34 -21.13 -3.92 -43.81
CA MET A 34 -22.49 -3.48 -43.49
C MET A 34 -22.89 -2.28 -44.35
N VAL A 35 -22.11 -1.22 -44.38
CA VAL A 35 -22.37 -0.02 -45.17
C VAL A 35 -22.42 -0.36 -46.66
N THR A 36 -21.46 -1.15 -47.14
CA THR A 36 -21.43 -1.60 -48.55
C THR A 36 -22.67 -2.35 -48.94
N PHE A 37 -23.14 -3.30 -48.12
CA PHE A 37 -24.34 -4.09 -48.42
C PHE A 37 -25.61 -3.24 -48.35
N VAL A 38 -25.74 -2.33 -47.38
CA VAL A 38 -26.86 -1.40 -47.27
C VAL A 38 -26.95 -0.51 -48.53
N VAL A 39 -25.84 0.05 -48.97
CA VAL A 39 -25.81 0.91 -50.18
C VAL A 39 -26.02 0.12 -51.44
N LYS A 40 -25.36 -1.05 -51.59
CA LYS A 40 -25.45 -1.88 -52.80
C LYS A 40 -26.82 -2.54 -52.99
N TYR A 41 -27.37 -3.08 -51.90
CA TYR A 41 -28.60 -3.88 -51.94
C TYR A 41 -29.84 -3.12 -51.46
N ARG A 42 -29.80 -1.81 -51.34
CA ARG A 42 -30.97 -0.99 -51.01
C ARG A 42 -32.10 -1.18 -52.01
N ALA A 43 -33.32 -1.20 -51.57
CA ALA A 43 -34.52 -1.28 -52.43
C ALA A 43 -34.55 -0.10 -53.44
N ARG A 44 -34.83 -0.39 -54.70
CA ARG A 44 -34.97 0.61 -55.78
C ARG A 44 -36.27 0.33 -56.55
N PRO A 45 -36.95 1.36 -57.04
CA PRO A 45 -38.11 1.14 -57.92
C PRO A 45 -37.75 0.29 -59.16
N GLY A 46 -38.52 -0.76 -59.44
CA GLY A 46 -38.32 -1.65 -60.55
C GLY A 46 -37.29 -2.77 -60.34
N HIS A 47 -36.68 -2.87 -59.16
CA HIS A 47 -35.78 -3.98 -58.84
C HIS A 47 -36.55 -5.19 -58.33
N THR A 48 -36.45 -6.33 -59.03
CA THR A 48 -37.06 -7.60 -58.61
C THR A 48 -36.08 -8.39 -57.74
N GLU A 49 -36.61 -9.06 -56.70
CA GLU A 49 -35.81 -9.94 -55.85
C GLU A 49 -35.17 -11.06 -56.68
N GLN A 50 -33.86 -11.28 -56.41
CA GLN A 50 -33.09 -12.34 -57.05
C GLN A 50 -32.94 -13.51 -56.05
N PRO A 51 -33.10 -14.77 -56.52
CA PRO A 51 -32.84 -15.93 -55.69
C PRO A 51 -31.33 -15.94 -55.28
N SER A 52 -31.08 -16.10 -54.01
CA SER A 52 -29.72 -16.20 -53.47
C SER A 52 -29.51 -17.57 -52.82
N PRO A 53 -28.27 -18.09 -52.78
CA PRO A 53 -27.94 -19.31 -52.05
C PRO A 53 -28.27 -19.13 -50.57
N SER A 54 -28.85 -20.16 -49.97
CA SER A 54 -29.23 -20.14 -48.54
C SER A 54 -28.02 -20.33 -47.61
N HIS A 55 -26.88 -20.89 -48.11
CA HIS A 55 -25.67 -21.13 -47.36
C HIS A 55 -24.44 -21.20 -48.26
N ASN A 56 -23.26 -21.00 -47.66
CA ASN A 56 -21.96 -21.17 -48.31
C ASN A 56 -20.97 -21.76 -47.33
N ASN A 57 -20.78 -23.07 -47.37
CA ASN A 57 -19.94 -23.81 -46.43
C ASN A 57 -18.50 -23.26 -46.34
N ALA A 58 -17.91 -22.86 -47.47
CA ALA A 58 -16.53 -22.31 -47.44
C ALA A 58 -16.49 -21.00 -46.64
N LEU A 59 -17.43 -20.08 -46.87
CA LEU A 59 -17.53 -18.83 -46.18
C LEU A 59 -17.80 -19.04 -44.69
N GLU A 60 -18.68 -19.98 -44.32
CA GLU A 60 -19.05 -20.34 -42.97
C GLU A 60 -17.85 -20.92 -42.18
N ILE A 61 -17.09 -21.78 -42.82
CA ILE A 61 -15.83 -22.32 -42.23
C ILE A 61 -14.83 -21.20 -42.02
N ILE A 62 -14.61 -20.30 -42.98
CA ILE A 62 -13.67 -19.20 -42.86
C ILE A 62 -13.99 -18.28 -41.71
N TRP A 63 -15.26 -17.82 -41.62
CA TRP A 63 -15.66 -16.90 -40.53
C TRP A 63 -15.78 -17.55 -39.17
N SER A 64 -15.82 -18.88 -39.08
CA SER A 64 -15.80 -19.61 -37.81
C SER A 64 -14.38 -19.97 -37.36
N VAL A 65 -13.55 -20.50 -38.26
CA VAL A 65 -12.22 -21.02 -37.94
C VAL A 65 -11.23 -19.88 -37.64
N ILE A 66 -11.24 -18.81 -38.43
CA ILE A 66 -10.30 -17.69 -38.21
C ILE A 66 -10.50 -17.05 -36.83
N PRO A 67 -11.71 -16.65 -36.39
CA PRO A 67 -11.91 -16.12 -35.05
C PRO A 67 -11.56 -17.12 -33.94
N VAL A 68 -11.85 -18.41 -34.11
CA VAL A 68 -11.47 -19.43 -33.11
C VAL A 68 -9.97 -19.52 -32.94
N LEU A 69 -9.17 -19.47 -34.02
CA LEU A 69 -7.72 -19.47 -33.93
C LEU A 69 -7.19 -18.19 -33.28
N LEU A 70 -7.78 -17.03 -33.59
CA LEU A 70 -7.44 -15.77 -32.92
C LEU A 70 -7.79 -15.79 -31.43
N LEU A 71 -8.94 -16.34 -31.05
CA LEU A 71 -9.31 -16.50 -29.65
C LEU A 71 -8.35 -17.45 -28.91
N ALA A 72 -7.91 -18.53 -29.55
CA ALA A 72 -6.89 -19.42 -29.00
C ALA A 72 -5.58 -18.69 -28.77
N LEU A 73 -5.12 -17.87 -29.72
CA LEU A 73 -3.94 -17.04 -29.57
C LEU A 73 -4.04 -16.07 -28.38
N ILE A 74 -5.14 -15.30 -28.32
CA ILE A 74 -5.42 -14.36 -27.23
C ILE A 74 -5.47 -15.11 -25.88
N PHE A 75 -6.12 -16.27 -25.85
CA PHE A 75 -6.20 -17.09 -24.65
C PHE A 75 -4.80 -17.47 -24.12
N PHE A 76 -3.94 -18.02 -24.95
CA PHE A 76 -2.61 -18.45 -24.52
C PHE A 76 -1.73 -17.28 -24.08
N MET A 77 -1.79 -16.15 -24.78
CA MET A 77 -1.06 -14.92 -24.40
C MET A 77 -1.55 -14.41 -23.04
N SER A 78 -2.86 -14.30 -22.86
CA SER A 78 -3.46 -13.80 -21.61
C SER A 78 -3.28 -14.77 -20.45
N PHE A 79 -3.33 -16.08 -20.70
CA PHE A 79 -3.16 -17.11 -19.67
C PHE A 79 -1.72 -17.14 -19.13
N THR A 80 -0.71 -17.08 -19.98
CA THR A 80 0.69 -17.01 -19.53
C THR A 80 0.93 -15.75 -18.69
N LEU A 81 0.48 -14.59 -19.16
CA LEU A 81 0.57 -13.34 -18.42
C LEU A 81 -0.16 -13.40 -17.07
N PHE A 82 -1.35 -13.99 -17.03
CA PHE A 82 -2.10 -14.17 -15.78
C PHE A 82 -1.33 -15.04 -14.79
N MET A 83 -0.71 -16.13 -15.24
CA MET A 83 0.10 -16.99 -14.39
C MET A 83 1.34 -16.26 -13.85
N ASP A 84 2.02 -15.48 -14.70
CA ASP A 84 3.15 -14.65 -14.27
C ASP A 84 2.74 -13.65 -13.18
N MET A 85 1.64 -12.92 -13.38
CA MET A 85 1.11 -11.96 -12.40
C MET A 85 0.67 -12.62 -11.08
N ARG A 86 0.37 -13.92 -11.06
CA ARG A 86 -0.06 -14.67 -9.88
C ARG A 86 1.07 -15.37 -9.14
N THR A 87 2.24 -15.50 -9.77
CA THR A 87 3.36 -16.27 -9.23
C THR A 87 4.56 -15.35 -9.01
N PRO A 88 4.67 -14.72 -7.82
CA PRO A 88 5.82 -13.88 -7.52
C PRO A 88 7.12 -14.72 -7.50
N PRO A 89 8.28 -14.16 -7.90
CA PRO A 89 9.57 -14.77 -7.66
C PRO A 89 9.80 -15.13 -6.20
N ALA A 90 10.53 -16.22 -5.94
CA ALA A 90 10.73 -16.75 -4.59
C ALA A 90 11.52 -15.79 -3.67
N ASP A 91 12.35 -14.95 -4.24
CA ASP A 91 13.19 -13.93 -3.59
C ASP A 91 12.54 -12.54 -3.52
N ALA A 92 11.26 -12.44 -3.88
CA ALA A 92 10.53 -11.17 -3.85
C ALA A 92 10.52 -10.57 -2.43
N TYR A 93 10.86 -9.27 -2.33
CA TYR A 93 10.82 -8.52 -1.10
C TYR A 93 9.37 -8.32 -0.63
N GLU A 94 9.01 -8.87 0.51
CA GLU A 94 7.64 -8.81 1.01
C GLU A 94 7.38 -7.54 1.81
N ILE A 95 6.33 -6.81 1.44
CA ILE A 95 5.81 -5.66 2.19
C ILE A 95 4.37 -6.00 2.58
N ARG A 96 4.04 -5.88 3.87
CA ARG A 96 2.69 -6.07 4.36
C ARG A 96 1.87 -4.79 4.16
N VAL A 97 0.69 -4.93 3.57
CA VAL A 97 -0.26 -3.84 3.37
C VAL A 97 -1.46 -4.04 4.27
N VAL A 98 -1.70 -3.10 5.15
CA VAL A 98 -2.85 -3.08 6.06
C VAL A 98 -3.78 -1.98 5.61
N ALA A 99 -4.88 -2.35 4.96
CA ALA A 99 -5.93 -1.42 4.55
C ALA A 99 -6.96 -1.23 5.68
N SER A 100 -7.41 -0.02 5.87
CA SER A 100 -8.49 0.34 6.80
C SER A 100 -9.15 1.63 6.33
N LYS A 101 -10.31 1.98 6.84
CA LYS A 101 -11.02 3.24 6.52
C LYS A 101 -10.23 4.44 7.04
N TRP A 102 -9.71 5.27 6.24
CA TRP A 102 -9.55 5.34 4.79
C TRP A 102 -8.08 5.59 4.51
N ASN A 103 -7.26 4.57 4.78
CA ASN A 103 -5.80 4.63 4.67
C ASN A 103 -5.22 3.27 4.27
N PHE A 104 -4.09 3.31 3.55
CA PHE A 104 -3.17 2.18 3.39
C PHE A 104 -1.98 2.39 4.33
N ASN A 105 -1.61 1.36 5.08
CA ASN A 105 -0.39 1.35 5.87
C ASN A 105 0.54 0.25 5.36
N PHE A 106 1.73 0.63 4.94
CA PHE A 106 2.77 -0.25 4.41
C PHE A 106 3.76 -0.56 5.52
N VAL A 107 3.88 -1.84 5.88
CA VAL A 107 4.76 -2.32 6.96
C VAL A 107 5.89 -3.15 6.35
N TYR A 108 7.13 -2.72 6.59
CA TYR A 108 8.35 -3.31 6.06
C TYR A 108 8.92 -4.37 7.01
N PRO A 109 9.78 -5.29 6.53
CA PRO A 109 10.38 -6.35 7.35
C PRO A 109 11.20 -5.85 8.54
N ASN A 110 11.79 -4.65 8.45
CA ASN A 110 12.53 -4.00 9.55
C ASN A 110 11.62 -3.35 10.61
N GLY A 111 10.28 -3.46 10.47
CA GLY A 111 9.31 -2.85 11.38
C GLY A 111 8.91 -1.41 11.02
N ALA A 112 9.62 -0.75 10.09
CA ALA A 112 9.22 0.57 9.60
C ALA A 112 7.81 0.54 9.00
N SER A 113 7.07 1.63 9.13
CA SER A 113 5.75 1.77 8.51
C SER A 113 5.54 3.15 7.90
N SER A 114 4.74 3.20 6.81
CA SER A 114 4.44 4.44 6.10
C SER A 114 3.05 4.36 5.49
N ASP A 115 2.41 5.52 5.24
CA ASP A 115 1.22 5.66 4.39
C ASP A 115 1.59 5.85 2.90
N VAL A 116 2.88 5.96 2.59
CA VAL A 116 3.47 5.98 1.24
C VAL A 116 4.20 4.66 1.00
N LEU A 117 3.99 4.04 -0.16
CA LEU A 117 4.69 2.82 -0.54
C LEU A 117 6.06 3.16 -1.14
N HIS A 118 7.13 2.86 -0.40
CA HIS A 118 8.51 3.02 -0.88
C HIS A 118 9.05 1.69 -1.38
N VAL A 119 9.65 1.66 -2.57
CA VAL A 119 10.22 0.45 -3.17
C VAL A 119 11.55 0.76 -3.90
N PRO A 120 12.48 -0.20 -3.95
CA PRO A 120 13.67 -0.08 -4.79
C PRO A 120 13.33 -0.35 -6.26
N PRO A 121 14.13 0.11 -7.22
CA PRO A 121 14.01 -0.28 -8.63
C PRO A 121 14.58 -1.69 -8.87
N ASN A 122 14.14 -2.34 -9.95
CA ASN A 122 14.68 -3.61 -10.46
C ASN A 122 14.74 -4.74 -9.41
N ARG A 123 13.78 -4.75 -8.51
CA ARG A 123 13.62 -5.79 -7.50
C ARG A 123 12.17 -6.22 -7.42
N PRO A 124 11.88 -7.53 -7.46
CA PRO A 124 10.52 -8.03 -7.29
C PRO A 124 9.98 -7.67 -5.90
N ILE A 125 8.82 -7.04 -5.87
CA ILE A 125 8.10 -6.66 -4.65
C ILE A 125 6.83 -7.47 -4.55
N ARG A 126 6.64 -8.18 -3.43
CA ARG A 126 5.40 -8.88 -3.10
C ARG A 126 4.64 -8.12 -2.04
N LEU A 127 3.45 -7.64 -2.36
CA LEU A 127 2.53 -7.03 -1.41
C LEU A 127 1.64 -8.12 -0.80
N LYS A 128 1.80 -8.36 0.51
CA LYS A 128 0.89 -9.20 1.31
C LYS A 128 -0.18 -8.30 1.91
N GLN A 129 -1.40 -8.40 1.40
CA GLN A 129 -2.47 -7.45 1.65
C GLN A 129 -3.54 -8.04 2.56
N GLU A 130 -4.03 -7.24 3.49
CA GLU A 130 -5.18 -7.54 4.35
C GLU A 130 -6.02 -6.29 4.60
N SER A 131 -7.27 -6.48 4.99
CA SER A 131 -8.13 -5.40 5.47
C SER A 131 -8.56 -5.64 6.90
N ARG A 132 -8.72 -4.55 7.66
CA ARG A 132 -9.16 -4.57 9.07
C ARG A 132 -10.66 -4.36 9.24
N ASP A 133 -11.35 -3.87 8.21
CA ASP A 133 -12.76 -3.46 8.32
C ASP A 133 -13.60 -3.93 7.13
N VAL A 134 -13.54 -3.26 6.00
CA VAL A 134 -14.31 -3.59 4.79
C VAL A 134 -13.36 -3.98 3.66
N ILE A 135 -13.88 -4.39 2.53
CA ILE A 135 -13.06 -4.61 1.33
C ILE A 135 -12.54 -3.25 0.84
N HIS A 136 -11.25 -3.19 0.56
CA HIS A 136 -10.56 -2.14 -0.17
C HIS A 136 -9.88 -2.76 -1.38
N SER A 137 -9.39 -1.96 -2.32
CA SER A 137 -8.62 -2.48 -3.45
C SER A 137 -7.42 -1.60 -3.71
N LEU A 138 -6.22 -2.15 -3.54
CA LEU A 138 -4.99 -1.44 -3.85
C LEU A 138 -4.77 -1.45 -5.35
N TYR A 139 -4.76 -0.28 -5.96
CA TYR A 139 -4.61 -0.11 -7.40
C TYR A 139 -3.53 0.91 -7.74
N ILE A 140 -2.55 0.47 -8.51
CA ILE A 140 -1.47 1.29 -9.04
C ILE A 140 -1.64 1.34 -10.57
N PRO A 141 -2.33 2.35 -11.12
CA PRO A 141 -2.64 2.41 -12.56
C PRO A 141 -1.43 2.31 -13.46
N ALA A 142 -0.35 3.03 -13.12
CA ALA A 142 0.88 3.02 -13.89
C ALA A 142 1.50 1.62 -14.00
N PHE A 143 1.34 0.77 -12.96
CA PHE A 143 1.89 -0.58 -12.90
C PHE A 143 0.95 -1.64 -13.49
N ARG A 144 -0.28 -1.28 -13.89
CA ARG A 144 -1.35 -2.21 -14.31
C ARG A 144 -1.68 -3.26 -13.24
N ALA A 145 -1.43 -2.93 -11.97
CA ALA A 145 -1.50 -3.83 -10.85
C ALA A 145 -2.65 -3.45 -9.91
N LYS A 146 -3.62 -4.36 -9.73
CA LYS A 146 -4.79 -4.20 -8.84
C LYS A 146 -5.07 -5.49 -8.09
N MET A 147 -5.30 -5.36 -6.77
CA MET A 147 -5.69 -6.48 -5.92
C MET A 147 -6.53 -6.00 -4.74
N ASP A 148 -7.58 -6.75 -4.43
CA ASP A 148 -8.47 -6.46 -3.31
C ASP A 148 -7.83 -6.84 -1.98
N CYS A 149 -7.94 -5.94 -0.99
CA CYS A 149 -7.62 -6.18 0.42
C CYS A 149 -8.90 -6.67 1.11
N VAL A 150 -8.95 -7.96 1.47
CA VAL A 150 -10.17 -8.62 1.96
C VAL A 150 -10.07 -8.89 3.46
N PRO A 151 -11.09 -8.54 4.28
CA PRO A 151 -11.11 -8.86 5.69
C PRO A 151 -11.02 -10.36 5.95
N GLY A 152 -10.20 -10.75 6.95
CA GLY A 152 -10.08 -12.13 7.40
C GLY A 152 -9.26 -13.07 6.49
N ARG A 153 -8.64 -12.56 5.44
CA ARG A 153 -7.73 -13.33 4.58
C ARG A 153 -6.62 -12.46 4.01
N TYR A 154 -5.50 -13.11 3.63
CA TYR A 154 -4.45 -12.46 2.88
C TYR A 154 -4.67 -12.59 1.38
N THR A 155 -4.41 -11.52 0.63
CA THR A 155 -4.29 -11.51 -0.82
C THR A 155 -2.89 -11.07 -1.20
N TYR A 156 -2.44 -11.40 -2.41
CA TYR A 156 -1.08 -11.16 -2.85
C TYR A 156 -1.08 -10.51 -4.23
N GLN A 157 -0.22 -9.53 -4.39
CA GLN A 157 0.07 -8.85 -5.64
C GLN A 157 1.58 -8.65 -5.70
N TRP A 158 2.17 -8.75 -6.88
CA TRP A 158 3.58 -8.45 -7.05
C TRP A 158 3.84 -7.64 -8.31
N PHE A 159 4.93 -6.94 -8.31
CA PHE A 159 5.45 -6.17 -9.45
C PHE A 159 6.96 -5.97 -9.29
N GLU A 160 7.61 -5.60 -10.38
CA GLU A 160 9.00 -5.16 -10.42
C GLU A 160 9.05 -3.84 -11.16
N ALA A 161 9.34 -2.75 -10.42
CA ALA A 161 9.43 -1.41 -10.98
C ALA A 161 10.81 -1.20 -11.62
N THR A 162 10.83 -0.70 -12.85
CA THR A 162 12.06 -0.49 -13.63
C THR A 162 12.47 0.98 -13.73
N GLU A 163 11.55 1.90 -13.45
CA GLU A 163 11.75 3.34 -13.60
C GLU A 163 11.56 4.05 -12.26
N PRO A 164 12.57 4.74 -11.71
CA PRO A 164 12.42 5.60 -10.55
C PRO A 164 11.39 6.71 -10.76
N GLY A 165 10.65 7.06 -9.71
CA GLY A 165 9.63 8.10 -9.78
C GLY A 165 8.53 7.94 -8.74
N SER A 166 7.53 8.81 -8.81
CA SER A 166 6.33 8.78 -7.96
C SER A 166 5.12 8.45 -8.82
N TYR A 167 4.33 7.48 -8.35
CA TYR A 167 3.16 6.96 -9.07
C TYR A 167 1.94 6.96 -8.16
N ASP A 168 0.79 7.32 -8.72
CA ASP A 168 -0.46 7.34 -7.98
C ASP A 168 -0.90 5.93 -7.54
N LEU A 169 -1.45 5.85 -6.33
CA LEU A 169 -2.05 4.67 -5.74
C LEU A 169 -3.44 5.02 -5.23
N PHE A 170 -4.44 4.26 -5.63
CA PHE A 170 -5.84 4.49 -5.32
C PHE A 170 -6.49 3.30 -4.62
N CYS A 171 -7.56 3.59 -3.87
CA CYS A 171 -8.54 2.57 -3.51
C CYS A 171 -9.54 2.40 -4.66
N ALA A 172 -9.62 1.19 -5.25
CA ALA A 172 -10.48 0.89 -6.40
C ALA A 172 -11.70 0.03 -6.03
N GLU A 173 -12.04 -0.08 -4.73
CA GLU A 173 -13.28 -0.73 -4.24
C GLU A 173 -13.97 0.21 -3.26
N TYR A 174 -15.29 0.44 -3.46
CA TYR A 174 -16.04 1.36 -2.59
C TYR A 174 -16.02 0.91 -1.13
N CYS A 175 -15.37 1.69 -0.28
CA CYS A 175 -15.14 1.38 1.13
C CYS A 175 -15.82 2.35 2.12
N GLY A 176 -16.69 3.22 1.63
CA GLY A 176 -17.47 4.14 2.46
C GLY A 176 -17.27 5.63 2.11
N ARG A 177 -17.57 6.51 3.08
CA ARG A 177 -17.68 7.97 2.88
C ARG A 177 -16.45 8.60 2.22
N ASP A 178 -15.25 8.30 2.72
CA ASP A 178 -14.00 8.89 2.25
C ASP A 178 -13.24 8.00 1.25
N HIS A 179 -13.96 7.13 0.56
CA HIS A 179 -13.38 6.25 -0.46
C HIS A 179 -12.56 7.02 -1.52
N SER A 180 -13.07 8.15 -1.99
CA SER A 180 -12.38 8.98 -3.00
C SER A 180 -11.12 9.68 -2.49
N ASN A 181 -10.98 9.82 -1.17
CA ASN A 181 -9.80 10.42 -0.52
C ASN A 181 -8.79 9.38 -0.03
N MET A 182 -9.11 8.08 -0.15
CA MET A 182 -8.20 6.98 0.19
C MET A 182 -7.17 6.79 -0.93
N ASN A 183 -6.29 7.78 -1.05
CA ASN A 183 -5.23 7.84 -2.05
C ASN A 183 -3.87 7.80 -1.35
N SER A 184 -2.89 7.26 -2.05
CA SER A 184 -1.49 7.27 -1.66
C SER A 184 -0.61 7.39 -2.91
N ILE A 185 0.69 7.25 -2.74
CA ILE A 185 1.65 7.18 -3.84
C ILE A 185 2.60 6.01 -3.64
N VAL A 186 3.16 5.54 -4.73
CA VAL A 186 4.32 4.64 -4.75
C VAL A 186 5.53 5.47 -5.13
N VAL A 187 6.57 5.43 -4.30
CA VAL A 187 7.86 6.05 -4.59
C VAL A 187 8.85 4.95 -4.93
N VAL A 188 9.23 4.87 -6.20
CA VAL A 188 10.34 4.04 -6.66
C VAL A 188 11.61 4.85 -6.52
N HIS A 189 12.52 4.43 -5.63
CA HIS A 189 13.78 5.11 -5.36
C HIS A 189 14.75 4.99 -6.53
N GLN A 190 15.82 5.83 -6.54
CA GLN A 190 16.82 5.81 -7.62
C GLN A 190 17.63 4.51 -7.62
N ASP A 191 17.91 3.99 -6.43
CA ASP A 191 18.66 2.76 -6.20
C ASP A 191 18.28 2.13 -4.84
N ASP A 192 18.87 0.97 -4.53
CA ASP A 192 18.62 0.27 -3.28
C ASP A 192 19.19 1.04 -2.07
N ALA A 193 20.27 1.80 -2.22
CA ALA A 193 20.87 2.58 -1.13
C ALA A 193 19.92 3.69 -0.67
N ALA A 194 19.33 4.44 -1.60
CA ALA A 194 18.33 5.46 -1.30
C ALA A 194 17.07 4.87 -0.67
N PHE A 195 16.67 3.66 -1.10
CA PHE A 195 15.58 2.93 -0.48
C PHE A 195 15.89 2.54 0.98
N GLN A 196 17.08 1.98 1.25
CA GLN A 196 17.50 1.62 2.61
C GLN A 196 17.62 2.85 3.52
N GLU A 197 18.17 3.95 3.03
CA GLU A 197 18.21 5.21 3.76
C GLU A 197 16.79 5.67 4.16
N GLN A 198 15.83 5.59 3.22
CA GLN A 198 14.44 5.92 3.51
C GLN A 198 13.84 4.98 4.57
N LEU A 199 14.10 3.67 4.49
CA LEU A 199 13.63 2.73 5.50
C LEU A 199 14.23 3.03 6.89
N ASN A 200 15.48 3.40 6.97
CA ASN A 200 16.12 3.81 8.22
C ASN A 200 15.45 5.07 8.80
N LYS A 201 15.17 6.08 7.97
CA LYS A 201 14.43 7.27 8.39
C LYS A 201 13.02 6.93 8.89
N LEU A 202 12.34 6.00 8.25
CA LEU A 202 10.99 5.57 8.65
C LEU A 202 10.97 4.73 9.94
N SER A 203 12.04 4.03 10.25
CA SER A 203 12.19 3.22 11.47
C SER A 203 12.68 4.03 12.67
N THR A 204 13.30 5.17 12.44
CA THR A 204 13.78 6.06 13.50
C THR A 204 12.67 7.05 13.86
N PRO A 205 12.09 6.98 15.06
CA PRO A 205 11.08 7.93 15.47
C PRO A 205 11.69 9.32 15.66
N PRO A 206 10.95 10.41 15.42
CA PRO A 206 11.37 11.75 15.79
C PRO A 206 11.76 11.83 17.28
N ALA A 207 12.82 12.54 17.58
CA ALA A 207 13.31 12.73 18.95
C ALA A 207 12.27 13.43 19.84
N TYR A 208 11.53 14.37 19.30
CA TYR A 208 10.46 15.07 20.01
C TYR A 208 9.15 14.28 19.96
N PRO A 209 8.66 13.76 21.08
CA PRO A 209 7.49 12.87 21.11
C PRO A 209 6.22 13.42 20.45
N PRO A 210 5.84 14.70 20.59
CA PRO A 210 4.69 15.26 19.88
C PRO A 210 4.82 15.22 18.34
N ASP A 211 6.01 15.42 17.78
CA ASP A 211 6.23 15.30 16.33
C ASP A 211 6.03 13.86 15.86
N TRP A 212 6.54 12.91 16.62
CA TRP A 212 6.27 11.50 16.36
C TRP A 212 4.77 11.19 16.40
N GLY A 213 4.07 11.69 17.42
CA GLY A 213 2.60 11.57 17.53
C GLY A 213 1.86 12.16 16.34
N LYS A 214 2.31 13.31 15.81
CA LYS A 214 1.78 13.95 14.60
C LYS A 214 2.01 13.09 13.36
N GLU A 215 3.20 12.54 13.20
CA GLU A 215 3.47 11.61 12.09
C GLU A 215 2.58 10.36 12.17
N LEU A 216 2.43 9.78 13.35
CA LEU A 216 1.57 8.63 13.58
C LEU A 216 0.09 8.92 13.27
N TRP A 217 -0.39 10.13 13.58
CA TRP A 217 -1.73 10.58 13.21
C TRP A 217 -1.97 10.49 11.70
N ALA A 218 -0.97 10.83 10.89
CA ALA A 218 -1.03 10.68 9.44
C ALA A 218 -0.81 9.22 9.00
N LYS A 219 0.31 8.60 9.40
CA LYS A 219 0.74 7.25 8.98
C LYS A 219 -0.25 6.15 9.36
N LYS A 220 -0.86 6.23 10.54
CA LYS A 220 -1.85 5.22 11.01
C LYS A 220 -3.29 5.52 10.57
N GLY A 221 -3.50 6.58 9.76
CA GLY A 221 -4.80 6.94 9.20
C GLY A 221 -5.76 7.62 10.16
N CYS A 222 -5.32 8.06 11.33
CA CYS A 222 -6.17 8.73 12.32
C CYS A 222 -6.78 10.03 11.77
N LYS A 223 -6.04 10.75 10.90
CA LYS A 223 -6.45 12.00 10.23
C LYS A 223 -7.72 11.86 9.37
N ALA A 224 -8.06 10.64 8.93
CA ALA A 224 -9.27 10.41 8.14
C ALA A 224 -10.56 10.64 8.92
N CYS A 225 -10.50 10.53 10.25
CA CYS A 225 -11.66 10.69 11.13
C CYS A 225 -11.47 11.76 12.20
N HIS A 226 -10.23 12.09 12.57
CA HIS A 226 -9.91 13.02 13.65
C HIS A 226 -9.14 14.23 13.11
N THR A 227 -9.60 15.43 13.42
CA THR A 227 -8.86 16.68 13.15
C THR A 227 -7.92 16.99 14.33
N ASP A 228 -6.99 17.90 14.11
CA ASP A 228 -6.06 18.43 15.11
C ASP A 228 -6.22 19.94 15.38
N ASP A 229 -7.14 20.59 14.65
CA ASP A 229 -7.36 22.05 14.70
C ASP A 229 -8.58 22.48 15.53
N GLY A 230 -9.37 21.52 16.04
CA GLY A 230 -10.62 21.78 16.76
C GLY A 230 -11.87 21.76 15.88
N SER A 231 -11.72 21.58 14.57
CA SER A 231 -12.85 21.38 13.66
C SER A 231 -13.45 19.98 13.80
N SER A 232 -14.57 19.71 13.14
CA SER A 232 -15.21 18.40 13.12
C SER A 232 -15.36 17.90 11.70
N ILE A 233 -15.13 16.60 11.52
CA ILE A 233 -15.42 15.89 10.27
C ILE A 233 -16.81 15.27 10.40
N ALA A 234 -17.72 15.56 9.45
CA ALA A 234 -19.05 14.96 9.45
C ALA A 234 -18.97 13.42 9.44
N GLY A 235 -19.52 12.77 10.47
CA GLY A 235 -19.41 11.31 10.68
C GLY A 235 -17.99 10.84 11.02
N GLY A 236 -17.10 11.75 11.43
CA GLY A 236 -15.78 11.46 11.99
C GLY A 236 -15.81 11.40 13.52
N GLY A 237 -14.63 11.23 14.11
CA GLY A 237 -14.41 11.28 15.55
C GLY A 237 -14.19 12.70 16.08
N PRO A 238 -14.00 12.87 17.40
CA PRO A 238 -13.68 14.16 18.00
C PRO A 238 -12.31 14.67 17.55
N SER A 239 -12.14 15.99 17.52
CA SER A 239 -10.83 16.58 17.29
C SER A 239 -9.86 16.23 18.41
N TRP A 240 -8.61 15.96 18.07
CA TRP A 240 -7.55 15.66 19.03
C TRP A 240 -7.19 16.86 19.90
N LYS A 241 -7.32 18.07 19.36
CA LYS A 241 -7.15 19.32 20.12
C LYS A 241 -8.09 19.41 21.33
N ASP A 242 -9.28 18.81 21.20
CA ASP A 242 -10.30 18.87 22.24
C ASP A 242 -10.12 17.82 23.34
N VAL A 243 -9.22 16.84 23.16
CA VAL A 243 -9.13 15.68 24.07
C VAL A 243 -8.70 16.09 25.47
N TYR A 244 -7.72 16.97 25.61
CA TYR A 244 -7.22 17.47 26.89
C TYR A 244 -7.69 18.89 27.22
N ASP A 245 -8.67 19.44 26.48
CA ASP A 245 -9.23 20.76 26.74
C ASP A 245 -10.15 20.72 27.97
N PRO A 246 -9.81 21.40 29.10
CA PRO A 246 -10.61 21.41 30.30
C PRO A 246 -11.97 22.11 30.13
N ALA A 247 -12.12 22.97 29.14
CA ALA A 247 -13.41 23.61 28.83
C ALA A 247 -14.41 22.66 28.16
N LYS A 248 -13.97 21.46 27.76
CA LYS A 248 -14.78 20.48 27.03
C LYS A 248 -14.84 19.14 27.79
N PRO A 249 -15.71 19.00 28.82
CA PRO A 249 -15.84 17.74 29.57
C PRO A 249 -16.08 16.54 28.67
N LYS A 250 -15.55 15.38 29.07
CA LYS A 250 -15.71 14.13 28.33
C LYS A 250 -16.85 13.31 28.93
N THR A 251 -18.04 13.48 28.35
CA THR A 251 -19.22 12.71 28.71
C THR A 251 -19.37 11.51 27.78
N PHE A 252 -19.70 10.36 28.34
CA PHE A 252 -19.87 9.11 27.59
C PHE A 252 -21.34 8.70 27.53
N VAL A 253 -21.66 7.80 26.62
CA VAL A 253 -22.96 7.13 26.59
C VAL A 253 -23.12 6.34 27.89
N GLY A 254 -24.23 6.56 28.61
CA GLY A 254 -24.43 5.99 29.95
C GLY A 254 -24.27 7.01 31.07
N GLY A 255 -23.78 8.22 30.80
CA GLY A 255 -23.74 9.34 31.75
C GLY A 255 -22.43 9.48 32.54
N ASP A 256 -21.50 8.54 32.41
CA ASP A 256 -20.15 8.67 32.97
C ASP A 256 -19.40 9.85 32.34
N SER A 257 -18.48 10.43 33.11
CA SER A 257 -17.62 11.53 32.58
C SER A 257 -16.21 11.42 33.15
N ILE A 258 -15.24 11.95 32.38
CA ILE A 258 -13.86 12.16 32.83
C ILE A 258 -13.57 13.64 32.78
N ASP A 259 -12.98 14.17 33.88
CA ASP A 259 -12.44 15.53 33.90
C ASP A 259 -11.17 15.59 33.05
N PRO A 260 -11.12 16.43 32.00
CA PRO A 260 -9.92 16.59 31.20
C PRO A 260 -8.69 17.11 31.94
N SER A 261 -8.86 17.65 33.15
CA SER A 261 -7.77 18.09 34.03
C SER A 261 -7.11 16.92 34.76
N ASP A 262 -7.79 15.78 34.89
CA ASP A 262 -7.20 14.52 35.38
C ASP A 262 -6.41 13.84 34.27
N ILE A 263 -5.15 14.26 34.13
CA ILE A 263 -4.27 13.80 33.04
C ILE A 263 -4.09 12.28 33.06
N PRO A 264 -3.82 11.60 34.21
CA PRO A 264 -3.73 10.14 34.25
C PRO A 264 -5.00 9.43 33.81
N ALA A 265 -6.17 9.90 34.19
CA ALA A 265 -7.45 9.33 33.76
C ALA A 265 -7.68 9.51 32.26
N MET A 266 -7.27 10.67 31.72
CA MET A 266 -7.35 10.95 30.29
C MET A 266 -6.36 10.09 29.47
N ASP A 267 -5.13 9.90 29.93
CA ASP A 267 -4.14 9.03 29.29
C ASP A 267 -4.66 7.58 29.21
N ASN A 268 -5.22 7.07 30.30
CA ASN A 268 -5.87 5.75 30.34
C ASN A 268 -7.05 5.66 29.37
N TYR A 269 -7.88 6.71 29.28
CA TYR A 269 -8.99 6.77 28.34
C TYR A 269 -8.51 6.76 26.89
N VAL A 270 -7.48 7.52 26.53
CA VAL A 270 -6.91 7.54 25.19
C VAL A 270 -6.38 6.15 24.81
N MET A 271 -5.63 5.52 25.71
CA MET A 271 -5.13 4.15 25.52
C MET A 271 -6.29 3.17 25.31
N GLU A 272 -7.31 3.20 26.19
CA GLU A 272 -8.50 2.34 26.08
C GLU A 272 -9.25 2.59 24.77
N SER A 273 -9.43 3.86 24.37
CA SER A 273 -10.13 4.25 23.15
C SER A 273 -9.41 3.75 21.89
N ILE A 274 -8.08 3.75 21.86
CA ILE A 274 -7.30 3.20 20.75
C ILE A 274 -7.39 1.66 20.73
N ARG A 275 -7.31 1.00 21.89
CA ARG A 275 -7.32 -0.46 22.02
C ARG A 275 -8.70 -1.08 21.90
N LYS A 276 -9.71 -0.44 22.52
CA LYS A 276 -11.09 -0.93 22.65
C LYS A 276 -12.08 0.21 22.42
N PRO A 277 -12.18 0.77 21.21
CA PRO A 277 -12.92 2.00 20.95
C PRO A 277 -14.42 1.92 21.24
N GLN A 278 -14.98 0.71 21.32
CA GLN A 278 -16.38 0.49 21.65
C GLN A 278 -16.64 0.34 23.17
N ALA A 279 -15.60 0.33 24.01
CA ALA A 279 -15.76 0.19 25.46
C ALA A 279 -16.37 1.44 26.11
N LYS A 280 -15.93 2.63 25.66
CA LYS A 280 -16.46 3.92 26.10
C LYS A 280 -16.68 4.82 24.89
N ILE A 281 -17.92 5.02 24.51
CA ILE A 281 -18.30 5.85 23.37
C ILE A 281 -18.61 7.27 23.89
N ARG A 282 -17.92 8.27 23.35
CA ARG A 282 -18.19 9.67 23.67
C ARG A 282 -19.59 10.06 23.20
N ALA A 283 -20.34 10.78 24.04
CA ALA A 283 -21.67 11.27 23.70
C ALA A 283 -21.62 12.16 22.45
N GLY A 284 -22.56 11.93 21.52
CA GLY A 284 -22.60 12.59 20.21
C GLY A 284 -21.82 11.86 19.09
N TYR A 285 -21.15 10.73 19.41
CA TYR A 285 -20.39 9.92 18.44
C TYR A 285 -20.88 8.47 18.36
N GLU A 286 -22.11 8.18 18.77
CA GLU A 286 -22.69 6.84 18.85
C GLU A 286 -22.77 6.12 17.50
N SER A 287 -22.93 6.90 16.41
CA SER A 287 -23.01 6.37 15.05
C SER A 287 -21.63 6.12 14.42
N VAL A 288 -20.55 6.62 15.04
CA VAL A 288 -19.19 6.51 14.53
C VAL A 288 -18.53 5.24 15.07
N LYS A 289 -18.04 4.39 14.17
CA LYS A 289 -17.32 3.18 14.56
C LYS A 289 -15.83 3.34 14.26
N MET A 290 -15.04 3.48 15.30
CA MET A 290 -13.58 3.44 15.22
C MET A 290 -13.11 1.98 15.23
N SER A 291 -12.14 1.63 14.38
CA SER A 291 -11.48 0.32 14.39
C SER A 291 -10.48 0.23 15.54
N ALA A 292 -10.39 -0.93 16.20
CA ALA A 292 -9.42 -1.16 17.27
C ALA A 292 -7.98 -1.25 16.72
N TYR A 293 -6.99 -0.73 17.43
CA TYR A 293 -5.58 -0.80 17.09
C TYR A 293 -4.84 -1.65 18.14
N PRO A 294 -4.61 -2.95 17.88
CA PRO A 294 -3.86 -3.82 18.80
C PRO A 294 -2.38 -3.39 18.88
N PRO A 295 -1.64 -3.83 19.93
CA PRO A 295 -0.21 -3.49 20.09
C PRO A 295 0.69 -3.86 18.89
N SER A 296 0.29 -4.85 18.10
CA SER A 296 1.00 -5.23 16.86
C SER A 296 0.87 -4.23 15.70
N LEU A 297 -0.04 -3.25 15.81
CA LEU A 297 -0.27 -2.21 14.78
C LEU A 297 0.11 -0.81 15.27
N VAL A 298 -0.12 -0.54 16.54
CA VAL A 298 0.29 0.69 17.22
C VAL A 298 0.85 0.26 18.57
N SER A 299 2.15 0.38 18.78
CA SER A 299 2.81 -0.03 20.03
C SER A 299 2.36 0.87 21.20
N ASN A 300 2.73 0.52 22.43
CA ASN A 300 2.44 1.40 23.56
C ASN A 300 3.24 2.70 23.52
N GLU A 301 4.46 2.64 23.00
CA GLU A 301 5.31 3.82 22.78
C GLU A 301 4.68 4.76 21.75
N GLU A 302 4.17 4.20 20.64
CA GLU A 302 3.45 4.98 19.64
C GLU A 302 2.16 5.61 20.23
N VAL A 303 1.43 4.91 21.10
CA VAL A 303 0.27 5.52 21.81
C VAL A 303 0.71 6.65 22.72
N ASN A 304 1.84 6.50 23.43
CA ASN A 304 2.38 7.58 24.27
C ASN A 304 2.77 8.81 23.43
N ALA A 305 3.38 8.62 22.26
CA ALA A 305 3.68 9.70 21.33
C ALA A 305 2.40 10.40 20.80
N ILE A 306 1.39 9.63 20.43
CA ILE A 306 0.05 10.14 20.05
C ILE A 306 -0.54 10.98 21.18
N THR A 307 -0.46 10.48 22.41
CA THR A 307 -0.94 11.17 23.62
C THR A 307 -0.17 12.47 23.86
N ALA A 308 1.16 12.43 23.68
CA ALA A 308 2.02 13.63 23.76
C ALA A 308 1.59 14.70 22.75
N TYR A 309 1.30 14.32 21.51
CA TYR A 309 0.81 15.24 20.49
C TYR A 309 -0.56 15.84 20.87
N MET A 310 -1.50 15.03 21.36
CA MET A 310 -2.80 15.54 21.83
C MET A 310 -2.65 16.53 23.00
N LYS A 311 -1.71 16.27 23.94
CA LYS A 311 -1.39 17.18 25.04
C LYS A 311 -0.77 18.48 24.53
N GLU A 312 0.14 18.41 23.55
CA GLU A 312 0.73 19.60 22.93
C GLU A 312 -0.34 20.50 22.28
N LEU A 313 -1.27 19.91 21.51
CA LEU A 313 -2.39 20.63 20.90
C LEU A 313 -3.27 21.37 21.92
N ALA A 314 -3.39 20.85 23.14
CA ALA A 314 -4.14 21.44 24.23
C ALA A 314 -3.29 22.33 25.16
N GLY A 315 -1.99 22.51 24.89
CA GLY A 315 -1.05 23.24 25.75
C GLY A 315 -0.83 22.58 27.12
N LYS A 316 -0.92 21.23 27.19
CA LYS A 316 -0.80 20.41 28.39
C LYS A 316 0.37 19.43 28.34
N TYR A 317 1.24 19.53 27.34
CA TYR A 317 2.42 18.68 27.26
C TYR A 317 3.42 19.10 28.33
N ASP A 318 3.84 18.14 29.13
CA ASP A 318 4.70 18.28 30.30
C ASP A 318 6.05 17.51 30.17
N GLY A 319 6.33 16.99 28.98
CA GLY A 319 7.60 16.32 28.66
C GLY A 319 8.71 17.31 28.25
N PRO A 320 9.84 16.80 27.76
CA PRO A 320 10.97 17.64 27.35
C PRO A 320 10.56 18.62 26.23
N SER A 321 11.18 19.78 26.23
CA SER A 321 11.07 20.70 25.10
C SER A 321 11.71 20.11 23.84
N ARG A 322 11.39 20.68 22.67
CA ARG A 322 11.97 20.22 21.41
C ARG A 322 13.49 20.27 21.43
N GLU A 323 14.06 21.37 21.91
CA GLU A 323 15.53 21.56 22.02
C GLU A 323 16.18 20.53 22.94
N GLU A 324 15.55 20.22 24.07
CA GLU A 324 16.06 19.20 25.00
C GLU A 324 16.00 17.79 24.41
N ALA A 325 14.92 17.47 23.69
CA ALA A 325 14.72 16.17 23.05
C ALA A 325 15.74 15.95 21.89
N GLU A 326 15.94 16.96 21.06
CA GLU A 326 16.90 16.93 19.95
C GLU A 326 18.35 16.84 20.47
N ALA A 327 18.69 17.62 21.50
CA ALA A 327 20.03 17.57 22.12
C ALA A 327 20.29 16.20 22.78
N ALA A 328 19.30 15.60 23.40
CA ALA A 328 19.44 14.25 23.98
C ALA A 328 19.65 13.17 22.89
N ALA A 329 18.98 13.30 21.73
CA ALA A 329 19.15 12.39 20.61
C ALA A 329 20.54 12.52 19.98
N GLU A 330 21.04 13.75 19.76
CA GLU A 330 22.38 14.00 19.25
C GLU A 330 23.46 13.45 20.20
N ALA A 331 23.27 13.59 21.50
CA ALA A 331 24.21 13.04 22.50
C ALA A 331 24.24 11.50 22.49
N ALA A 332 23.10 10.87 22.25
CA ALA A 332 22.99 9.41 22.13
C ALA A 332 23.71 8.89 20.86
N GLU A 333 23.51 9.53 19.70
CA GLU A 333 24.19 9.17 18.46
C GLU A 333 25.70 9.31 18.55
N ASN A 334 26.19 10.39 19.16
CA ASN A 334 27.64 10.62 19.36
C ASN A 334 28.25 9.61 20.35
N GLY A 335 27.50 9.20 21.37
CA GLY A 335 27.95 8.18 22.34
C GLY A 335 28.07 6.77 21.74
N GLU A 336 27.20 6.41 20.79
CA GLU A 336 27.29 5.13 20.06
C GLU A 336 28.45 5.10 19.06
N GLN A 337 28.82 6.24 18.46
CA GLN A 337 29.96 6.32 17.55
C GLN A 337 31.29 6.15 18.30
N ASP A 338 31.45 6.74 19.48
CA ASP A 338 32.67 6.59 20.31
C ASP A 338 32.84 5.14 20.82
N ALA A 339 31.74 4.46 21.17
CA ALA A 339 31.78 3.07 21.61
C ALA A 339 32.12 2.08 20.47
N SER A 340 31.82 2.41 19.23
CA SER A 340 32.11 1.56 18.06
C SER A 340 33.58 1.71 17.58
N THR A 341 34.26 2.82 17.88
CA THR A 341 35.67 3.04 17.53
C THR A 341 36.63 2.41 18.53
N ASP A 342 36.23 2.21 19.79
CA ASP A 342 37.08 1.64 20.84
C ASP A 342 37.16 0.09 20.79
N THR A 343 36.34 -0.59 20.02
CA THR A 343 36.37 -2.05 19.84
C THR A 343 37.20 -2.51 18.63
N ALA A 344 37.76 -1.61 17.83
CA ALA A 344 38.53 -1.94 16.62
C ALA A 344 40.04 -1.99 16.84
N GLU A 345 40.54 -1.70 18.05
CA GLU A 345 41.98 -1.62 18.35
C GLU A 345 42.40 -2.53 19.54
N THR A 346 42.08 -3.84 19.45
CA THR A 346 42.79 -4.83 20.33
C THR A 346 42.93 -6.15 19.57
N ASP A 347 44.24 -6.39 19.30
CA ASP A 347 44.91 -7.67 19.36
C ASP A 347 44.73 -8.69 18.22
N SER A 348 45.72 -8.63 17.32
CA SER A 348 46.15 -9.80 16.57
C SER A 348 47.20 -10.58 17.35
N PRO A 349 46.96 -11.79 17.84
CA PRO A 349 48.08 -12.63 18.27
C PRO A 349 48.74 -13.25 17.04
N GLU A 350 50.00 -12.91 16.88
CA GLU A 350 51.00 -13.60 16.08
C GLU A 350 51.09 -15.06 16.53
N THR A 351 50.60 -16.00 15.72
CA THR A 351 50.81 -17.44 15.94
C THR A 351 51.80 -17.98 14.93
N ASP A 352 52.97 -18.27 15.52
CA ASP A 352 54.06 -19.11 15.09
C ASP A 352 53.63 -20.38 14.32
N LYS A 353 54.26 -20.64 13.18
CA LYS A 353 54.17 -21.89 12.44
C LYS A 353 55.06 -22.94 13.13
N PRO A 354 54.65 -24.19 13.20
CA PRO A 354 55.58 -25.31 13.06
C PRO A 354 55.36 -26.01 11.70
N GLU A 355 56.48 -26.12 11.01
CA GLU A 355 56.78 -27.05 9.93
C GLU A 355 56.68 -28.49 10.48
N THR A 356 55.97 -29.40 9.82
CA THR A 356 56.35 -30.85 9.76
C THR A 356 55.68 -31.56 8.59
N ASP A 357 56.52 -32.02 7.72
CA ASP A 357 56.57 -33.29 6.99
C ASP A 357 55.26 -34.01 6.50
N ALA A 358 55.28 -34.18 5.20
CA ALA A 358 54.51 -35.25 4.51
C ALA A 358 55.06 -36.65 4.82
N PRO A 359 54.24 -37.69 4.69
CA PRO A 359 54.62 -38.72 3.70
C PRO A 359 53.48 -39.18 2.78
N GLU A 360 53.98 -39.73 1.68
CA GLU A 360 53.33 -40.28 0.50
C GLU A 360 52.39 -41.47 0.74
N ALA A 361 51.53 -41.62 -0.25
CA ALA A 361 51.09 -42.83 -0.96
C ALA A 361 50.27 -43.91 -0.22
N GLY A 362 49.23 -44.28 -0.88
CA GLY A 362 48.49 -45.55 -0.65
C GLY A 362 47.24 -45.63 -1.53
N ASP A 363 47.46 -46.17 -2.70
CA ASP A 363 46.45 -46.77 -3.61
C ASP A 363 45.53 -47.78 -2.93
N GLN A 364 44.39 -48.00 -3.54
CA GLN A 364 43.52 -49.20 -3.65
C GLN A 364 42.12 -49.05 -3.05
N GLN A 365 41.22 -49.10 -3.81
CA GLN A 365 40.19 -49.89 -4.52
C GLN A 365 38.90 -49.10 -4.74
#